data_34c880299c01aed7860f3289e22fd526
#
_entry.id   34c880299c01aed7860f3289e22fd526
#
_cell.length_a   1.000
_cell.length_b   1.000
_cell.length_c   1.000
_cell.angle_alpha   90.00
_cell.angle_beta   90.00
_cell.angle_gamma   90.00
#
_symmetry.space_group_name_H-M   'P 1'
#
loop_
_entity.id
_entity.type
_entity.pdbx_description
1 polymer ?
#
loop_
_entity_poly.entity_id
_entity_poly.type
_entity_poly.pdbx_seq_one_letter_code
_entity_poly.pdbx_strand_id
1 'polypeptide(L)'
;MMQAKLINDVTDLSWLSRAFDNDVKINVFNDVSTDWVTVEEIKEKYGEEGVKALKFFEKIRMVDSRWTMSENGKAKKEYHAFYSSFHIHVMTSIDMIRDVFSVVLMDEEEFNEVENKIYEYVGDDGELSREVEKAFNFSPVQMRCIVKRSHRLEYRGMKIERLAED
;
A
#
# COMPACT_ATOMS: atom_id res chain seq x y z
N MET A 1 -3.45 -18.02 15.77
CA MET A 1 -2.85 -17.09 16.76
C MET A 1 -2.96 -15.69 16.19
N MET A 2 -3.51 -14.78 16.94
CA MET A 2 -3.64 -13.39 16.51
C MET A 2 -2.27 -12.70 16.58
N GLN A 3 -1.85 -12.09 15.50
CA GLN A 3 -0.58 -11.35 15.43
C GLN A 3 -0.83 -9.86 15.38
N ALA A 4 0.04 -9.08 16.02
CA ALA A 4 0.03 -7.63 15.96
C ALA A 4 1.07 -7.14 14.95
N LYS A 5 0.67 -6.22 14.06
CA LYS A 5 1.61 -5.52 13.20
C LYS A 5 2.29 -4.39 13.97
N LEU A 6 3.62 -4.44 14.04
CA LEU A 6 4.38 -3.37 14.66
C LEU A 6 4.49 -2.17 13.72
N ILE A 7 4.14 -1.00 14.26
CA ILE A 7 4.30 0.29 13.60
C ILE A 7 5.21 1.15 14.47
N ASN A 8 6.46 1.29 14.07
CA ASN A 8 7.49 2.07 14.76
C ASN A 8 8.21 3.07 13.84
N ASP A 9 7.93 3.06 12.55
CA ASP A 9 8.40 4.05 11.59
C ASP A 9 7.29 5.07 11.34
N VAL A 10 7.59 6.36 11.54
CA VAL A 10 6.61 7.44 11.36
C VAL A 10 6.04 7.49 9.93
N THR A 11 6.80 7.06 8.92
CA THR A 11 6.35 7.04 7.53
C THR A 11 5.27 5.98 7.28
N ASP A 12 5.12 5.00 8.16
CA ASP A 12 4.03 4.01 8.09
C ASP A 12 2.66 4.63 8.36
N LEU A 13 2.58 5.81 8.99
CA LEU A 13 1.33 6.56 9.12
C LEU A 13 0.73 6.92 7.76
N SER A 14 1.55 7.02 6.71
CA SER A 14 1.09 7.31 5.36
C SER A 14 0.21 6.19 4.79
N TRP A 15 0.65 4.94 4.84
CA TRP A 15 -0.20 3.84 4.38
C TRP A 15 -1.31 3.50 5.37
N LEU A 16 -1.05 3.61 6.68
CA LEU A 16 -2.04 3.33 7.71
C LEU A 16 -3.27 4.24 7.58
N SER A 17 -3.05 5.52 7.31
CA SER A 17 -4.13 6.50 7.09
C SER A 17 -4.99 6.19 5.87
N ARG A 18 -4.49 5.35 4.94
CA ARG A 18 -5.17 4.97 3.69
C ARG A 18 -5.73 3.55 3.70
N ALA A 19 -5.31 2.73 4.65
CA ALA A 19 -5.74 1.33 4.72
C ALA A 19 -7.25 1.17 4.95
N PHE A 20 -7.88 2.11 5.65
CA PHE A 20 -9.27 2.04 6.06
C PHE A 20 -10.03 3.36 5.82
N ASP A 21 -9.67 4.08 4.77
CA ASP A 21 -10.20 5.43 4.47
C ASP A 21 -11.52 5.44 3.70
N ASN A 22 -12.04 4.28 3.32
CA ASN A 22 -13.34 4.14 2.68
C ASN A 22 -13.99 2.79 3.00
N ASP A 23 -15.28 2.69 2.73
CA ASP A 23 -16.08 1.50 3.05
C ASP A 23 -15.66 0.27 2.26
N VAL A 24 -15.21 0.41 1.01
CA VAL A 24 -14.76 -0.73 0.19
C VAL A 24 -13.55 -1.38 0.84
N LYS A 25 -12.54 -0.61 1.25
CA LYS A 25 -11.35 -1.14 1.94
C LYS A 25 -11.71 -1.81 3.26
N ILE A 26 -12.60 -1.18 4.05
CA ILE A 26 -13.07 -1.74 5.32
C ILE A 26 -13.76 -3.09 5.08
N ASN A 27 -14.65 -3.17 4.11
CA ASN A 27 -15.39 -4.38 3.80
C ASN A 27 -14.49 -5.49 3.24
N VAL A 28 -13.56 -5.17 2.34
CA VAL A 28 -12.57 -6.13 1.83
C VAL A 28 -11.71 -6.67 2.98
N PHE A 29 -11.26 -5.81 3.89
CA PHE A 29 -10.47 -6.27 5.04
C PHE A 29 -11.28 -7.15 5.99
N ASN A 30 -12.55 -6.87 6.19
CA ASN A 30 -13.46 -7.72 6.96
C ASN A 30 -13.62 -9.12 6.33
N ASP A 31 -13.78 -9.19 5.01
CA ASP A 31 -13.89 -10.46 4.29
C ASP A 31 -12.61 -11.30 4.45
N VAL A 32 -11.44 -10.73 4.18
CA VAL A 32 -10.15 -11.45 4.33
C VAL A 32 -9.82 -11.79 5.78
N SER A 33 -10.40 -11.09 6.75
CA SER A 33 -10.24 -11.40 8.18
C SER A 33 -11.10 -12.56 8.63
N THR A 34 -12.16 -12.85 7.90
CA THR A 34 -13.12 -13.89 8.24
C THR A 34 -12.78 -15.22 7.58
N ASP A 35 -12.38 -15.19 6.32
CA ASP A 35 -12.08 -16.39 5.53
C ASP A 35 -11.02 -16.13 4.46
N TRP A 36 -10.54 -17.20 3.83
CA TRP A 36 -9.72 -17.14 2.63
C TRP A 36 -10.58 -16.74 1.43
N VAL A 37 -10.23 -15.67 0.75
CA VAL A 37 -10.97 -15.13 -0.40
C VAL A 37 -10.08 -15.01 -1.63
N THR A 38 -10.68 -15.21 -2.80
CA THR A 38 -10.01 -15.02 -4.10
C THR A 38 -10.18 -13.60 -4.63
N VAL A 39 -9.35 -13.21 -5.59
CA VAL A 39 -9.51 -11.94 -6.32
C VAL A 39 -10.86 -11.88 -7.00
N GLU A 40 -11.31 -13.00 -7.59
CA GLU A 40 -12.60 -13.12 -8.31
C GLU A 40 -13.78 -12.84 -7.38
N GLU A 41 -13.78 -13.41 -6.17
CA GLU A 41 -14.82 -13.17 -5.17
C GLU A 41 -14.87 -11.71 -4.72
N ILE A 42 -13.71 -11.09 -4.50
CA ILE A 42 -13.62 -9.67 -4.15
C ILE A 42 -14.10 -8.79 -5.32
N LYS A 43 -13.73 -9.13 -6.55
CA LYS A 43 -14.15 -8.39 -7.74
C LYS A 43 -15.66 -8.49 -7.96
N GLU A 44 -16.26 -9.66 -7.74
CA GLU A 44 -17.70 -9.86 -7.84
C GLU A 44 -18.47 -9.01 -6.83
N LYS A 45 -17.98 -8.92 -5.59
CA LYS A 45 -18.63 -8.16 -4.52
C LYS A 45 -18.43 -6.64 -4.62
N TYR A 46 -17.22 -6.19 -4.97
CA TYR A 46 -16.79 -4.79 -4.82
C TYR A 46 -16.23 -4.17 -6.09
N GLY A 47 -16.21 -4.91 -7.22
CA GLY A 47 -15.67 -4.42 -8.47
C GLY A 47 -14.15 -4.20 -8.46
N GLU A 48 -13.68 -3.38 -9.37
CA GLU A 48 -12.23 -3.08 -9.50
C GLU A 48 -11.67 -2.35 -8.26
N GLU A 49 -12.48 -1.56 -7.59
CA GLU A 49 -12.05 -0.88 -6.36
C GLU A 49 -11.73 -1.87 -5.22
N GLY A 50 -12.50 -2.97 -5.14
CA GLY A 50 -12.20 -4.06 -4.22
C GLY A 50 -10.89 -4.76 -4.55
N VAL A 51 -10.61 -5.00 -5.82
CA VAL A 51 -9.33 -5.59 -6.29
C VAL A 51 -8.16 -4.68 -5.96
N LYS A 52 -8.29 -3.38 -6.18
CA LYS A 52 -7.27 -2.39 -5.80
C LYS A 52 -7.03 -2.38 -4.29
N ALA A 53 -8.08 -2.45 -3.49
CA ALA A 53 -7.97 -2.53 -2.03
C ALA A 53 -7.20 -3.79 -1.60
N LEU A 54 -7.53 -4.95 -2.17
CA LEU A 54 -6.85 -6.22 -1.87
C LEU A 54 -5.36 -6.17 -2.23
N LYS A 55 -5.03 -5.65 -3.41
CA LYS A 55 -3.63 -5.45 -3.84
C LYS A 55 -2.88 -4.47 -2.93
N PHE A 56 -3.55 -3.44 -2.46
CA PHE A 56 -2.98 -2.52 -1.48
C PHE A 56 -2.66 -3.22 -0.16
N PHE A 57 -3.58 -4.03 0.38
CA PHE A 57 -3.33 -4.83 1.58
C PHE A 57 -2.19 -5.84 1.40
N GLU A 58 -2.05 -6.43 0.22
CA GLU A 58 -0.90 -7.30 -0.10
C GLU A 58 0.41 -6.50 -0.10
N LYS A 59 0.44 -5.33 -0.75
CA LYS A 59 1.60 -4.44 -0.78
C LYS A 59 2.08 -4.05 0.62
N ILE A 60 1.17 -3.64 1.50
CA ILE A 60 1.49 -3.25 2.88
C ILE A 60 1.63 -4.45 3.83
N ARG A 61 1.56 -5.66 3.29
CA ARG A 61 1.71 -6.93 4.04
C ARG A 61 0.71 -7.09 5.19
N MET A 62 -0.53 -6.72 4.94
CA MET A 62 -1.64 -6.94 5.87
C MET A 62 -2.33 -8.28 5.63
N VAL A 63 -2.16 -8.86 4.45
CA VAL A 63 -2.71 -10.15 4.06
C VAL A 63 -1.61 -11.10 3.63
N ASP A 64 -1.80 -12.38 3.93
CA ASP A 64 -1.05 -13.49 3.35
C ASP A 64 -1.79 -14.03 2.13
N SER A 65 -1.06 -14.69 1.25
CA SER A 65 -1.64 -15.37 0.10
C SER A 65 -1.16 -16.82 0.01
N ARG A 66 -2.01 -17.66 -0.58
CA ARG A 66 -1.68 -19.06 -0.90
C ARG A 66 -2.25 -19.44 -2.25
N TRP A 67 -1.62 -20.43 -2.88
CA TRP A 67 -2.15 -21.05 -4.08
C TRP A 67 -2.92 -22.30 -3.71
N THR A 68 -4.14 -22.43 -4.25
CA THR A 68 -4.97 -23.63 -4.12
C THR A 68 -5.45 -24.08 -5.49
N MET A 69 -6.03 -25.28 -5.55
CA MET A 69 -6.66 -25.80 -6.77
C MET A 69 -8.16 -25.64 -6.66
N SER A 70 -8.77 -25.03 -7.66
CA SER A 70 -10.22 -25.02 -7.81
C SER A 70 -10.74 -26.43 -8.13
N GLU A 71 -12.04 -26.66 -7.96
CA GLU A 71 -12.70 -27.92 -8.33
C GLU A 71 -12.47 -28.31 -9.81
N ASN A 72 -12.26 -27.33 -10.67
CA ASN A 72 -11.97 -27.50 -12.09
C ASN A 72 -10.47 -27.72 -12.41
N GLY A 73 -9.63 -27.92 -11.38
CA GLY A 73 -8.20 -28.15 -11.54
C GLY A 73 -7.38 -26.92 -11.93
N LYS A 74 -7.94 -25.71 -11.88
CA LYS A 74 -7.21 -24.46 -12.12
C LYS A 74 -6.60 -23.95 -10.81
N ALA A 75 -5.36 -23.48 -10.88
CA ALA A 75 -4.75 -22.80 -9.75
C ALA A 75 -5.45 -21.47 -9.49
N LYS A 76 -5.77 -21.20 -8.24
CA LYS A 76 -6.31 -19.92 -7.76
C LYS A 76 -5.51 -19.41 -6.59
N LYS A 77 -5.35 -18.08 -6.49
CA LYS A 77 -4.69 -17.42 -5.39
C LYS A 77 -5.74 -16.92 -4.39
N GLU A 78 -5.58 -17.28 -3.14
CA GLU A 78 -6.45 -16.87 -2.05
C GLU A 78 -5.69 -16.00 -1.06
N TYR A 79 -6.41 -15.11 -0.40
CA TYR A 79 -5.88 -14.14 0.55
C TYR A 79 -6.59 -14.23 1.89
N HIS A 80 -5.85 -14.02 2.97
CA HIS A 80 -6.37 -13.96 4.33
C HIS A 80 -5.59 -12.95 5.15
N ALA A 81 -6.25 -12.27 6.08
CA ALA A 81 -5.58 -11.33 6.97
C ALA A 81 -4.53 -12.02 7.85
N PHE A 82 -3.33 -11.44 7.89
CA PHE A 82 -2.24 -11.95 8.73
C PHE A 82 -2.26 -11.33 10.12
N TYR A 83 -2.67 -10.07 10.21
CA TYR A 83 -2.70 -9.32 11.45
C TYR A 83 -4.15 -9.04 11.89
N SER A 84 -4.36 -9.06 13.19
CA SER A 84 -5.65 -8.73 13.83
C SER A 84 -5.59 -7.46 14.68
N SER A 85 -4.39 -6.92 14.87
CA SER A 85 -4.16 -5.72 15.70
C SER A 85 -2.92 -4.97 15.26
N PHE A 86 -2.81 -3.73 15.71
CA PHE A 86 -1.59 -2.92 15.58
C PHE A 86 -0.94 -2.71 16.93
N HIS A 87 0.38 -2.76 16.95
CA HIS A 87 1.18 -2.23 18.05
C HIS A 87 1.87 -0.97 17.53
N ILE A 88 1.39 0.19 17.93
CA ILE A 88 1.87 1.48 17.43
C ILE A 88 2.73 2.13 18.50
N HIS A 89 4.03 2.30 18.20
CA HIS A 89 4.97 3.01 19.03
C HIS A 89 5.90 3.84 18.14
N VAL A 90 5.57 5.12 17.97
CA VAL A 90 6.30 6.05 17.10
C VAL A 90 6.90 7.17 17.96
N MET A 91 8.20 7.34 17.88
CA MET A 91 8.91 8.50 18.38
C MET A 91 9.56 9.21 17.18
N THR A 92 9.27 10.47 16.98
CA THR A 92 9.75 11.24 15.83
C THR A 92 9.95 12.72 16.18
N SER A 93 10.77 13.40 15.38
CA SER A 93 10.93 14.85 15.49
C SER A 93 9.71 15.60 14.95
N ILE A 94 9.55 16.84 15.36
CA ILE A 94 8.49 17.72 14.82
C ILE A 94 8.67 17.94 13.31
N ASP A 95 9.90 18.05 12.84
CA ASP A 95 10.16 18.23 11.40
C ASP A 95 9.76 17.00 10.59
N MET A 96 10.07 15.80 11.08
CA MET A 96 9.67 14.56 10.41
C MET A 96 8.16 14.38 10.37
N ILE A 97 7.47 14.64 11.50
CA ILE A 97 6.00 14.48 11.52
C ILE A 97 5.32 15.50 10.60
N ARG A 98 5.85 16.72 10.49
CA ARG A 98 5.37 17.72 9.54
C ARG A 98 5.51 17.25 8.09
N ASP A 99 6.65 16.66 7.72
CA ASP A 99 6.86 16.10 6.39
C ASP A 99 5.92 14.93 6.09
N VAL A 100 5.70 14.06 7.08
CA VAL A 100 4.71 12.96 6.95
C VAL A 100 3.32 13.50 6.70
N PHE A 101 2.85 14.47 7.52
CA PHE A 101 1.52 15.04 7.34
C PHE A 101 1.36 15.84 6.05
N SER A 102 2.44 16.43 5.51
CA SER A 102 2.38 17.10 4.21
C SER A 102 1.94 16.16 3.07
N VAL A 103 2.25 14.87 3.21
CA VAL A 103 1.82 13.83 2.26
C VAL A 103 0.48 13.21 2.67
N VAL A 104 0.29 12.90 3.95
CA VAL A 104 -0.94 12.28 4.47
C VAL A 104 -2.16 13.15 4.19
N LEU A 105 -2.03 14.46 4.30
CA LEU A 105 -3.12 15.42 4.13
C LEU A 105 -3.36 15.87 2.69
N MET A 106 -2.54 15.46 1.73
CA MET A 106 -2.87 15.67 0.31
C MET A 106 -4.22 15.02 0.01
N ASP A 107 -5.11 15.74 -0.68
CA ASP A 107 -6.32 15.12 -1.19
C ASP A 107 -6.01 14.13 -2.32
N GLU A 108 -7.00 13.37 -2.76
CA GLU A 108 -6.84 12.33 -3.79
C GLU A 108 -6.37 12.92 -5.13
N GLU A 109 -6.89 14.07 -5.53
CA GLU A 109 -6.54 14.72 -6.79
C GLU A 109 -5.08 15.18 -6.78
N GLU A 110 -4.68 15.92 -5.75
CA GLU A 110 -3.31 16.38 -5.56
C GLU A 110 -2.32 15.22 -5.51
N PHE A 111 -2.65 14.18 -4.74
CA PHE A 111 -1.80 12.99 -4.64
C PHE A 111 -1.66 12.26 -5.97
N ASN A 112 -2.77 12.07 -6.69
CA ASN A 112 -2.75 11.40 -8.00
C ASN A 112 -1.90 12.16 -9.02
N GLU A 113 -1.92 13.48 -9.01
CA GLU A 113 -1.04 14.30 -9.87
C GLU A 113 0.43 14.08 -9.55
N VAL A 114 0.81 14.12 -8.26
CA VAL A 114 2.19 13.88 -7.80
C VAL A 114 2.62 12.47 -8.16
N GLU A 115 1.80 11.48 -7.86
CA GLU A 115 2.07 10.07 -8.15
C GLU A 115 2.26 9.82 -9.64
N ASN A 116 1.40 10.39 -10.50
CA ASN A 116 1.53 10.25 -11.94
C ASN A 116 2.84 10.84 -12.48
N LYS A 117 3.23 12.02 -12.01
CA LYS A 117 4.50 12.65 -12.42
C LYS A 117 5.70 11.80 -12.02
N ILE A 118 5.69 11.24 -10.81
CA ILE A 118 6.76 10.34 -10.35
C ILE A 118 6.76 9.05 -11.15
N TYR A 119 5.59 8.46 -11.38
CA TYR A 119 5.42 7.23 -12.16
C TYR A 119 6.00 7.35 -13.57
N GLU A 120 5.72 8.46 -14.25
CA GLU A 120 6.30 8.73 -15.58
C GLU A 120 7.82 8.97 -15.51
N TYR A 121 8.29 9.68 -14.49
CA TYR A 121 9.71 10.00 -14.32
C TYR A 121 10.58 8.76 -14.08
N VAL A 122 10.13 7.82 -13.23
CA VAL A 122 10.91 6.62 -12.93
C VAL A 122 10.96 5.62 -14.09
N GLY A 123 10.01 5.67 -15.01
CA GLY A 123 9.98 4.79 -16.18
C GLY A 123 9.94 3.30 -15.84
N ASP A 124 10.23 2.47 -16.84
CA ASP A 124 10.18 1.01 -16.69
C ASP A 124 11.39 0.43 -15.93
N ASP A 125 12.52 1.13 -15.98
CA ASP A 125 13.77 0.70 -15.34
C ASP A 125 13.92 1.17 -13.88
N GLY A 126 12.99 2.01 -13.42
CA GLY A 126 13.08 2.67 -12.12
C GLY A 126 14.14 3.76 -12.07
N GLU A 127 14.18 4.50 -10.97
CA GLU A 127 15.15 5.57 -10.75
C GLU A 127 15.62 5.57 -9.28
N LEU A 128 16.83 6.04 -9.05
CA LEU A 128 17.36 6.21 -7.70
C LEU A 128 16.49 7.19 -6.90
N SER A 129 16.09 6.80 -5.69
CA SER A 129 15.24 7.62 -4.83
C SER A 129 15.77 9.05 -4.68
N ARG A 130 17.08 9.19 -4.50
CA ARG A 130 17.73 10.49 -4.37
C ARG A 130 17.55 11.39 -5.60
N GLU A 131 17.55 10.83 -6.80
CA GLU A 131 17.35 11.62 -8.03
C GLU A 131 15.88 12.05 -8.17
N VAL A 132 14.95 11.18 -7.78
CA VAL A 132 13.51 11.50 -7.74
C VAL A 132 13.24 12.60 -6.70
N GLU A 133 13.81 12.50 -5.51
CA GLU A 133 13.71 13.49 -4.44
C GLU A 133 14.17 14.88 -4.91
N LYS A 134 15.30 14.95 -5.62
CA LYS A 134 15.82 16.20 -6.20
C LYS A 134 14.92 16.74 -7.28
N ALA A 135 14.47 15.89 -8.21
CA ALA A 135 13.66 16.30 -9.35
C ALA A 135 12.33 16.92 -8.92
N PHE A 136 11.74 16.43 -7.85
CA PHE A 136 10.42 16.87 -7.34
C PHE A 136 10.52 17.76 -6.10
N ASN A 137 11.72 18.02 -5.60
CA ASN A 137 11.95 18.82 -4.39
C ASN A 137 11.21 18.27 -3.16
N PHE A 138 11.25 16.96 -2.99
CA PHE A 138 10.75 16.29 -1.79
C PHE A 138 11.90 15.90 -0.85
N SER A 139 11.63 15.92 0.46
CA SER A 139 12.53 15.32 1.45
C SER A 139 12.53 13.80 1.32
N PRO A 140 13.55 13.09 1.83
CA PRO A 140 13.54 11.63 1.89
C PRO A 140 12.33 11.07 2.65
N VAL A 141 11.87 11.75 3.69
CA VAL A 141 10.68 11.37 4.47
C VAL A 141 9.41 11.53 3.62
N GLN A 142 9.24 12.66 2.95
CA GLN A 142 8.11 12.88 2.06
C GLN A 142 8.05 11.85 0.92
N MET A 143 9.18 11.58 0.28
CA MET A 143 9.25 10.58 -0.80
C MET A 143 8.87 9.19 -0.30
N ARG A 144 9.35 8.79 0.88
CA ARG A 144 8.99 7.51 1.49
C ARG A 144 7.50 7.41 1.78
N CYS A 145 6.89 8.49 2.27
CA CYS A 145 5.44 8.57 2.48
C CYS A 145 4.65 8.47 1.18
N ILE A 146 5.11 9.12 0.11
CA ILE A 146 4.46 9.05 -1.21
C ILE A 146 4.48 7.61 -1.73
N VAL A 147 5.62 6.94 -1.71
CA VAL A 147 5.74 5.56 -2.17
C VAL A 147 4.89 4.61 -1.30
N LYS A 148 4.88 4.79 0.02
CA LYS A 148 4.05 3.97 0.93
C LYS A 148 2.56 4.19 0.74
N ARG A 149 2.12 5.38 0.39
CA ARG A 149 0.72 5.68 0.06
C ARG A 149 0.31 5.18 -1.33
N SER A 150 1.25 5.12 -2.27
CA SER A 150 1.00 4.76 -3.67
C SER A 150 0.57 3.30 -3.83
N HIS A 151 -0.35 3.06 -4.76
CA HIS A 151 -0.73 1.72 -5.21
C HIS A 151 0.13 1.22 -6.39
N ARG A 152 0.98 2.09 -6.97
CA ARG A 152 1.69 1.84 -8.23
C ARG A 152 3.21 1.93 -8.14
N LEU A 153 3.73 2.39 -7.00
CA LEU A 153 5.16 2.58 -6.78
C LEU A 153 5.63 1.73 -5.60
N GLU A 154 6.86 1.26 -5.69
CA GLU A 154 7.52 0.54 -4.60
C GLU A 154 9.00 0.90 -4.52
N TYR A 155 9.60 0.72 -3.35
CA TYR A 155 11.04 0.71 -3.21
C TYR A 155 11.60 -0.67 -3.52
N ARG A 156 12.64 -0.71 -4.36
CA ARG A 156 13.48 -1.88 -4.54
C ARG A 156 14.94 -1.50 -4.29
N GLY A 157 15.41 -1.80 -3.08
CA GLY A 157 16.69 -1.27 -2.61
C GLY A 157 16.68 0.26 -2.54
N MET A 158 17.58 0.91 -3.25
CA MET A 158 17.70 2.37 -3.30
C MET A 158 16.91 3.01 -4.46
N LYS A 159 16.23 2.20 -5.26
CA LYS A 159 15.42 2.67 -6.39
C LYS A 159 13.94 2.73 -6.02
N ILE A 160 13.24 3.65 -6.69
CA ILE A 160 11.79 3.66 -6.80
C ILE A 160 11.44 3.05 -8.15
N GLU A 161 10.60 2.04 -8.15
CA GLU A 161 10.17 1.32 -9.35
C GLU A 161 8.65 1.31 -9.45
N ARG A 162 8.15 1.10 -10.66
CA ARG A 162 6.74 0.80 -10.89
C ARG A 162 6.44 -0.58 -10.33
N LEU A 163 5.36 -0.68 -9.55
CA LEU A 163 4.85 -1.95 -9.07
C LEU A 163 4.40 -2.79 -10.28
N ALA A 164 4.81 -4.05 -10.35
CA ALA A 164 4.39 -4.94 -11.42
C ALA A 164 2.86 -5.10 -11.42
N GLU A 165 2.25 -4.89 -12.58
CA GLU A 165 0.85 -5.24 -12.81
C GLU A 165 0.79 -6.76 -13.07
N ASP A 166 0.12 -7.49 -12.18
CA ASP A 166 -0.17 -8.92 -12.36
C ASP A 166 -1.33 -9.13 -13.35
#